data_1edd5c815f98a4a963a432d94a7f2b9d
#
_entry.id   1edd5c815f98a4a963a432d94a7f2b9d
#
_cell.length_a   1.000
_cell.length_b   1.000
_cell.length_c   1.000
_cell.angle_alpha   90.00
_cell.angle_beta   90.00
_cell.angle_gamma   90.00
#
_symmetry.space_group_name_H-M   'P 1'
#
loop_
_entity.id
_entity.type
_entity.pdbx_description
1 polymer ?
#
loop_
_entity_poly.entity_id
_entity_poly.type
_entity_poly.pdbx_seq_one_letter_code
_entity_poly.pdbx_strand_id
1 'polypeptide(L)' 'MTKPASILLVEDNPMDVELIIHAFKEARLKNKIHTARNGKEALEFLFGEGQYADRKQYPLPDMILLDLKMPGIDGH' A
#
# COMPACT_ATOMS: atom_id res chain seq x y z
N MET A 1 12.29 -20.62 6.59
CA MET A 1 11.53 -19.53 7.20
C MET A 1 11.03 -18.58 6.12
N THR A 2 9.76 -18.32 6.11
CA THR A 2 9.18 -17.43 5.12
C THR A 2 9.16 -16.00 5.64
N LYS A 3 9.43 -15.06 4.74
CA LYS A 3 9.29 -13.65 5.07
C LYS A 3 7.82 -13.27 5.07
N PRO A 4 7.39 -12.36 5.93
CA PRO A 4 6.05 -11.81 5.80
C PRO A 4 5.89 -11.16 4.43
N ALA A 5 4.71 -11.25 3.86
CA ALA A 5 4.42 -10.65 2.57
C ALA A 5 4.60 -9.13 2.66
N SER A 6 5.20 -8.54 1.63
CA SER A 6 5.25 -7.09 1.52
C SER A 6 4.00 -6.60 0.81
N ILE A 7 3.48 -5.47 1.27
CA ILE A 7 2.19 -4.96 0.84
C ILE A 7 2.35 -3.56 0.28
N LEU A 8 1.73 -3.31 -0.85
CA LEU A 8 1.55 -1.96 -1.36
C LEU A 8 0.11 -1.55 -1.10
N LEU A 9 -0.06 -0.54 -0.27
CA LEU A 9 -1.37 0.00 0.05
C LEU A 9 -1.63 1.23 -0.81
N VAL A 10 -2.69 1.18 -1.61
CA VAL A 10 -3.08 2.31 -2.45
C VAL A 10 -4.26 3.00 -1.79
N GLU A 11 -4.00 4.18 -1.21
CA GLU A 11 -4.99 4.92 -0.44
C GLU A 11 -4.62 6.40 -0.44
N ASP A 12 -5.56 7.26 -0.79
CA ASP A 12 -5.30 8.69 -0.87
C ASP A 12 -5.49 9.44 0.44
N ASN A 13 -6.19 8.85 1.40
CA ASN A 13 -6.46 9.50 2.67
C ASN A 13 -5.43 9.09 3.73
N PRO A 14 -4.57 10.01 4.19
CA PRO A 14 -3.53 9.64 5.16
C PRO A 14 -4.09 9.11 6.48
N MET A 15 -5.28 9.53 6.88
CA MET A 15 -5.88 9.01 8.11
C MET A 15 -6.26 7.55 7.95
N ASP A 16 -6.77 7.18 6.78
CA ASP A 16 -7.09 5.77 6.51
C ASP A 16 -5.84 4.92 6.44
N VAL A 17 -4.76 5.48 5.87
CA VAL A 17 -3.47 4.80 5.86
C VAL A 17 -3.01 4.50 7.29
N GLU A 18 -3.10 5.49 8.18
CA GLU A 18 -2.71 5.29 9.57
C GLU A 18 -3.56 4.24 10.26
N LEU A 19 -4.86 4.24 10.00
CA LEU A 19 -5.76 3.26 10.60
C LEU A 19 -5.40 1.84 10.16
N ILE A 20 -5.08 1.66 8.89
CA ILE A 20 -4.72 0.35 8.37
C ILE A 20 -3.41 -0.12 8.95
N ILE A 21 -2.42 0.76 8.99
CA ILE A 21 -1.11 0.43 9.58
C ILE A 21 -1.27 0.08 11.05
N HIS A 22 -2.09 0.85 11.77
CA HIS A 22 -2.35 0.59 13.17
C HIS A 22 -3.02 -0.77 13.36
N ALA A 23 -3.98 -1.11 12.51
CA ALA A 23 -4.65 -2.40 12.59
C ALA A 23 -3.68 -3.55 12.39
N PHE A 24 -2.72 -3.40 11.47
CA PHE A 24 -1.68 -4.42 11.29
C PHE A 24 -0.82 -4.57 12.54
N LYS A 25 -0.46 -3.45 13.17
CA LYS A 25 0.33 -3.52 14.41
C LYS A 25 -0.46 -4.17 15.54
N GLU A 26 -1.73 -3.83 15.68
CA GLU A 26 -2.59 -4.43 16.69
C GLU A 26 -2.72 -5.94 16.49
N ALA A 27 -2.77 -6.38 15.26
CA ALA A 27 -2.86 -7.79 14.93
C ALA A 27 -1.48 -8.48 14.99
N ARG A 28 -0.44 -7.73 15.34
CA ARG A 28 0.94 -8.22 15.41
C ARG A 28 1.44 -8.81 14.09
N LEU A 29 0.97 -8.25 12.99
CA LEU A 29 1.43 -8.63 11.68
C LEU A 29 2.70 -7.87 11.35
N LYS A 30 3.70 -8.58 10.86
CA LYS A 30 5.01 -7.99 10.57
C LYS A 30 5.21 -7.67 9.10
N ASN A 31 4.13 -7.49 8.39
CA ASN A 31 4.20 -7.16 6.99
C ASN A 31 4.76 -5.77 6.79
N LYS A 32 5.64 -5.62 5.80
CA LYS A 32 6.07 -4.30 5.39
C LYS A 32 5.00 -3.68 4.52
N ILE A 33 4.62 -2.46 4.84
CA ILE A 33 3.58 -1.75 4.10
C ILE A 33 4.20 -0.50 3.50
N HIS A 34 4.18 -0.44 2.17
CA HIS A 34 4.49 0.79 1.44
C HIS A 34 3.17 1.37 0.96
N THR A 35 3.12 2.69 0.80
CA THR A 35 1.89 3.36 0.44
C THR A 35 2.04 4.10 -0.87
N ALA A 36 0.96 4.12 -1.65
CA ALA A 36 0.82 4.95 -2.83
C ALA A 36 -0.49 5.70 -2.70
N ARG A 37 -0.51 6.96 -3.10
CA ARG A 37 -1.71 7.78 -2.92
C ARG A 37 -2.75 7.59 -4.02
N ASN A 38 -2.32 7.06 -5.15
CA ASN A 38 -3.22 6.90 -6.29
C ASN A 38 -2.66 5.85 -7.23
N GLY A 39 -3.39 5.57 -8.29
CA GLY A 39 -2.98 4.56 -9.25
C GLY A 39 -1.70 4.89 -9.96
N LYS A 40 -1.45 6.19 -10.21
CA LYS A 40 -0.22 6.60 -10.88
C LYS A 40 0.99 6.26 -10.04
N GLU A 41 0.95 6.60 -8.74
CA GLU A 41 2.05 6.27 -7.84
C GLU A 41 2.21 4.76 -7.69
N ALA A 42 1.10 4.04 -7.66
CA ALA A 42 1.16 2.59 -7.58
C ALA A 42 1.88 1.99 -8.78
N LEU A 43 1.59 2.51 -9.97
CA LEU A 43 2.28 2.04 -11.18
C LEU A 43 3.76 2.38 -11.15
N GLU A 44 4.09 3.59 -10.70
CA GLU A 44 5.50 3.98 -10.55
C GLU A 44 6.23 3.03 -9.61
N PHE A 45 5.57 2.67 -8.51
CA PHE A 45 6.14 1.73 -7.56
C PHE A 45 6.37 0.37 -8.22
N LEU A 46 5.38 -0.13 -8.93
CA LEU A 46 5.46 -1.46 -9.54
C LEU A 46 6.50 -1.52 -10.65
N PHE A 47 6.65 -0.44 -11.40
CA PHE A 47 7.64 -0.40 -12.47
C PHE A 47 9.01 0.08 -12.03
N GLY A 48 9.15 0.47 -10.76
CA GLY A 48 10.43 0.93 -10.24
C GLY A 48 10.87 2.24 -10.84
N GLU A 49 9.95 3.16 -11.02
CA GLU A 49 10.22 4.46 -11.64
C GLU A 49 10.38 5.55 -10.59
N GLY A 50 11.13 6.60 -10.94
CA GLY A 50 11.29 7.75 -10.08
C GLY A 50 11.85 7.38 -8.72
N GLN A 51 11.16 7.81 -7.67
CA GLN A 51 11.61 7.56 -6.30
C GLN A 51 11.61 6.09 -5.92
N TYR A 52 10.97 5.24 -6.72
CA TYR A 52 10.85 3.82 -6.41
C TYR A 52 11.84 2.96 -7.19
N ALA A 53 12.86 3.58 -7.78
CA ALA A 53 13.83 2.86 -8.60
C ALA A 53 14.72 1.91 -7.80
N ASP A 54 14.94 2.20 -6.52
CA ASP A 54 15.79 1.36 -5.68
C ASP A 54 14.98 0.17 -5.15
N ARG A 55 15.18 -0.98 -5.77
CA ARG A 55 14.46 -2.20 -5.41
C ARG A 55 14.87 -2.80 -4.07
N LYS A 56 15.99 -2.36 -3.52
CA LYS A 56 16.35 -2.76 -2.16
C LYS A 56 15.49 -2.06 -1.14
N GLN A 57 15.20 -0.79 -1.38
CA GLN A 57 14.35 0.00 -0.51
C GLN A 57 12.87 -0.23 -0.83
N TYR A 58 12.55 -0.41 -2.10
CA TYR A 58 11.17 -0.57 -2.56
C TYR A 58 11.03 -1.86 -3.36
N PRO A 59 11.05 -3.02 -2.70
CA PRO A 59 10.92 -4.28 -3.41
C PRO A 59 9.51 -4.45 -3.99
N LEU A 60 9.40 -5.28 -5.00
CA LEU A 60 8.07 -5.58 -5.56
C LEU A 60 7.18 -6.14 -4.46
N PRO A 61 5.94 -5.64 -4.36
CA PRO A 61 5.05 -6.15 -3.33
C PRO A 61 4.52 -7.54 -3.69
N ASP A 62 4.22 -8.30 -2.65
CA ASP A 62 3.57 -9.59 -2.82
C ASP A 62 2.07 -9.43 -2.92
N MET A 63 1.55 -8.33 -2.41
CA MET A 63 0.12 -8.08 -2.32
C MET A 63 -0.16 -6.59 -2.50
N ILE A 64 -1.25 -6.27 -3.14
CA ILE A 64 -1.70 -4.88 -3.29
C ILE A 64 -3.06 -4.76 -2.62
N LEU A 65 -3.18 -3.83 -1.69
CA LEU A 65 -4.45 -3.49 -1.07
C LEU A 65 -4.97 -2.21 -1.70
N LEU A 66 -6.14 -2.28 -2.28
CA LEU A 66 -6.78 -1.13 -2.88
C LEU A 66 -7.98 -0.73 -2.04
N ASP A 67 -8.03 0.51 -1.62
CA ASP A 67 -9.23 1.06 -1.00
C ASP A 67 -10.02 1.76 -2.09
N LEU A 68 -11.01 1.07 -2.59
CA LEU A 68 -11.83 1.58 -3.68
C LEU A 68 -12.96 2.41 -3.14
N LYS A 69 -12.66 3.64 -2.76
CA LYS A 69 -13.70 4.59 -2.45
C LYS A 69 -14.24 5.15 -3.75
N MET A 70 -15.51 4.95 -3.97
CA MET A 70 -16.15 5.42 -5.18
C MET A 70 -17.17 6.48 -4.83
N PRO A 71 -16.77 7.74 -4.78
CA PRO A 71 -17.69 8.81 -4.42
C PRO A 71 -18.88 8.84 -5.38
N GLY A 72 -20.05 8.94 -4.81
CA GLY A 72 -21.25 9.02 -5.61
C GLY A 72 -21.87 7.70 -6.00
N ILE A 73 -21.23 6.60 -5.65
CA ILE A 73 -21.78 5.28 -5.99
C ILE A 73 -22.43 4.63 -4.78
N ASP A 74 -21.83 4.81 -3.67
CA ASP A 74 -22.32 4.27 -2.43
C ASP A 74 -23.54 5.01 -1.94
N GLY A 75 -23.89 5.93 -2.61
CA GLY A 75 -24.84 6.75 -2.14
C GLY A 75 -26.19 6.43 -2.36
N HIS A 76 -25.98 6.46 -2.52
CA HIS A 76 -27.06 6.64 -2.50
C HIS A 76 -27.38 6.69 -3.21
#